data_895d350bc652f14abf2cdeceb172ccfc
#
_entry.id   895d350bc652f14abf2cdeceb172ccfc
#
_cell.length_a   1.000
_cell.length_b   1.000
_cell.length_c   1.000
_cell.angle_alpha   90.00
_cell.angle_beta   90.00
_cell.angle_gamma   90.00
#
_symmetry.space_group_name_H-M   'P 1'
#
loop_
_entity.id
_entity.type
_entity.pdbx_description
1 polymer ?
#
loop_
_entity_poly.entity_id
_entity_poly.type
_entity_poly.pdbx_seq_one_letter_code
_entity_poly.pdbx_strand_id
1 'polypeptide(L)'
;MNLFTIIFNDSIRIFSNKNTKIFQYYLVKLEFNFKKYIFSLLTISASRIFCLNIISIFYINTFANAAELTLNEYTRKPYGNVIFLRHTLAPGFDAKGEPEKFNIDDCSTQRNLNSVGIDQAIELGKIFSESEIIFQKIYSSQWCRCLETAKLLKLGRVFPEISLNSGFRGIYKKEISLEKLSKLLDELKKKDGLFLMVTHYGTISAVTGIVVDSGGAVAYNANTKSSIEVLLK
;
A
#
# COMPACT_ATOMS: atom_id res chain seq x y z
N MET A 1 22.11 9.47 -33.85
CA MET A 1 21.46 9.40 -32.54
C MET A 1 20.06 8.83 -32.76
N ASN A 2 19.78 7.59 -32.30
CA ASN A 2 18.62 6.80 -32.74
C ASN A 2 17.34 7.29 -32.07
N LEU A 3 16.21 7.32 -32.77
CA LEU A 3 14.87 7.72 -32.28
C LEU A 3 14.49 7.02 -30.97
N PHE A 4 14.98 5.79 -30.76
CA PHE A 4 14.82 4.99 -29.55
C PHE A 4 15.48 5.62 -28.31
N THR A 5 16.62 6.27 -28.45
CA THR A 5 17.33 6.93 -27.35
C THR A 5 16.60 8.21 -26.90
N ILE A 6 15.90 8.88 -27.80
CA ILE A 6 15.13 10.10 -27.51
C ILE A 6 13.86 9.74 -26.74
N ILE A 7 13.11 8.75 -27.20
CA ILE A 7 11.87 8.30 -26.53
C ILE A 7 12.15 7.73 -25.13
N PHE A 8 13.27 7.03 -24.98
CA PHE A 8 13.67 6.45 -23.69
C PHE A 8 14.09 7.52 -22.68
N ASN A 9 14.84 8.55 -23.12
CA ASN A 9 15.27 9.66 -22.26
C ASN A 9 14.11 10.58 -21.84
N ASP A 10 13.14 10.83 -22.71
CA ASP A 10 11.97 11.63 -22.37
C ASP A 10 11.03 10.90 -21.40
N SER A 11 10.87 9.59 -21.53
CA SER A 11 10.12 8.78 -20.55
C SER A 11 10.76 8.77 -19.16
N ILE A 12 12.11 8.71 -19.09
CA ILE A 12 12.85 8.79 -17.81
C ILE A 12 12.71 10.16 -17.17
N ARG A 13 12.62 11.23 -17.95
CA ARG A 13 12.51 12.60 -17.43
C ARG A 13 11.14 12.89 -16.78
N ILE A 14 10.07 12.26 -17.26
CA ILE A 14 8.71 12.39 -16.71
C ILE A 14 8.57 11.64 -15.39
N PHE A 15 9.33 10.55 -15.16
CA PHE A 15 9.26 9.71 -13.96
C PHE A 15 10.32 10.02 -12.89
N SER A 16 11.19 11.03 -13.11
CA SER A 16 12.32 11.35 -12.21
C SER A 16 11.93 11.92 -10.84
N ASN A 17 10.67 12.05 -10.49
CA ASN A 17 10.26 12.74 -9.27
C ASN A 17 9.65 11.86 -8.16
N LYS A 18 9.68 10.53 -8.25
CA LYS A 18 9.26 9.66 -7.14
C LYS A 18 10.10 8.37 -7.04
N ASN A 19 10.91 8.28 -5.98
CA ASN A 19 11.60 7.08 -5.44
C ASN A 19 12.57 6.31 -6.34
N THR A 20 13.74 6.91 -6.59
CA THR A 20 14.69 6.57 -7.65
C THR A 20 15.55 5.31 -7.47
N LYS A 21 15.78 4.76 -6.28
CA LYS A 21 16.74 3.66 -6.11
C LYS A 21 16.20 2.27 -6.45
N ILE A 22 14.96 1.98 -6.09
CA ILE A 22 14.32 0.68 -6.40
C ILE A 22 13.97 0.61 -7.88
N PHE A 23 13.46 1.71 -8.44
CA PHE A 23 13.10 1.80 -9.85
C PHE A 23 14.32 1.71 -10.78
N GLN A 24 15.45 2.35 -10.42
CA GLN A 24 16.71 2.20 -11.15
C GLN A 24 17.26 0.78 -11.12
N TYR A 25 17.13 0.07 -9.99
CA TYR A 25 17.55 -1.33 -9.91
C TYR A 25 16.76 -2.24 -10.86
N TYR A 26 15.45 -2.03 -10.96
CA TYR A 26 14.62 -2.80 -11.88
C TYR A 26 14.82 -2.40 -13.34
N LEU A 27 15.05 -1.12 -13.64
CA LEU A 27 15.37 -0.66 -14.99
C LEU A 27 16.70 -1.22 -15.52
N VAL A 28 17.75 -1.20 -14.70
CA VAL A 28 19.06 -1.78 -15.07
C VAL A 28 18.95 -3.29 -15.28
N LYS A 29 18.16 -3.98 -14.47
CA LYS A 29 17.95 -5.44 -14.63
C LYS A 29 17.11 -5.77 -15.88
N LEU A 30 16.13 -4.92 -16.22
CA LEU A 30 15.34 -5.00 -17.45
C LEU A 30 16.20 -4.71 -18.69
N GLU A 31 17.07 -3.70 -18.64
CA GLU A 31 17.98 -3.35 -19.74
C GLU A 31 19.01 -4.43 -20.03
N PHE A 32 19.54 -5.06 -18.97
CA PHE A 32 20.50 -6.15 -19.10
C PHE A 32 19.86 -7.42 -19.70
N ASN A 33 18.66 -7.76 -19.30
CA ASN A 33 17.91 -8.89 -19.87
C ASN A 33 17.46 -8.59 -21.31
N PHE A 34 17.08 -7.36 -21.62
CA PHE A 34 16.65 -6.95 -22.96
C PHE A 34 17.81 -6.97 -23.96
N LYS A 35 19.00 -6.49 -23.58
CA LYS A 35 20.21 -6.59 -24.42
C LYS A 35 20.62 -8.04 -24.71
N LYS A 36 20.52 -8.93 -23.75
CA LYS A 36 20.78 -10.36 -23.92
C LYS A 36 19.79 -11.03 -24.90
N TYR A 37 18.51 -10.58 -24.88
CA TYR A 37 17.48 -11.08 -25.79
C TYR A 37 17.66 -10.53 -27.20
N ILE A 38 18.00 -9.25 -27.39
CA ILE A 38 18.21 -8.65 -28.70
C ILE A 38 19.40 -9.26 -29.42
N PHE A 39 20.49 -9.59 -28.70
CA PHE A 39 21.67 -10.23 -29.31
C PHE A 39 21.37 -11.67 -29.83
N SER A 40 20.42 -12.34 -29.21
CA SER A 40 19.91 -13.64 -29.67
C SER A 40 18.98 -13.54 -30.89
N LEU A 41 18.40 -12.37 -31.18
CA LEU A 41 17.36 -12.16 -32.20
C LEU A 41 17.88 -11.67 -33.55
N LEU A 42 19.16 -11.25 -33.66
CA LEU A 42 19.77 -10.80 -34.91
C LEU A 42 19.94 -11.91 -35.96
N THR A 43 19.62 -13.16 -35.60
CA THR A 43 19.68 -14.34 -36.50
C THR A 43 18.30 -14.81 -37.02
N ILE A 44 17.22 -14.05 -36.78
CA ILE A 44 15.84 -14.51 -37.04
C ILE A 44 15.23 -13.76 -38.24
N SER A 45 14.67 -14.53 -39.19
CA SER A 45 14.08 -14.03 -40.46
C SER A 45 12.88 -13.06 -40.25
N ALA A 46 12.64 -12.18 -41.23
CA ALA A 46 11.68 -11.07 -41.20
C ALA A 46 10.24 -11.44 -40.78
N SER A 47 9.78 -12.67 -40.97
CA SER A 47 8.44 -13.12 -40.56
C SER A 47 8.26 -13.22 -39.03
N ARG A 48 9.35 -13.37 -38.27
CA ARG A 48 9.31 -13.41 -36.81
C ARG A 48 9.39 -12.05 -36.14
N ILE A 49 9.90 -11.04 -36.87
CA ILE A 49 9.94 -9.66 -36.41
C ILE A 49 8.53 -9.08 -36.26
N PHE A 50 7.60 -9.49 -37.10
CA PHE A 50 6.20 -9.04 -37.04
C PHE A 50 5.46 -9.58 -35.80
N CYS A 51 5.68 -10.84 -35.41
CA CYS A 51 5.12 -11.40 -34.19
C CYS A 51 5.69 -10.76 -32.92
N LEU A 52 6.96 -10.37 -32.91
CA LEU A 52 7.59 -9.73 -31.75
C LEU A 52 7.10 -8.30 -31.52
N ASN A 53 6.75 -7.59 -32.59
CA ASN A 53 6.13 -6.26 -32.46
C ASN A 53 4.71 -6.36 -31.86
N ILE A 54 3.93 -7.37 -32.18
CA ILE A 54 2.60 -7.59 -31.57
C ILE A 54 2.75 -7.96 -30.09
N ILE A 55 3.70 -8.82 -29.74
CA ILE A 55 3.97 -9.20 -28.35
C ILE A 55 4.48 -7.99 -27.54
N SER A 56 5.32 -7.13 -28.10
CA SER A 56 5.78 -5.90 -27.40
C SER A 56 4.65 -4.90 -27.18
N ILE A 57 3.71 -4.76 -28.11
CA ILE A 57 2.52 -3.90 -27.95
C ILE A 57 1.59 -4.47 -26.88
N PHE A 58 1.44 -5.81 -26.77
CA PHE A 58 0.71 -6.43 -25.67
C PHE A 58 1.39 -6.27 -24.33
N TYR A 59 2.74 -6.34 -24.26
CA TYR A 59 3.49 -6.16 -22.99
C TYR A 59 3.49 -4.71 -22.51
N ILE A 60 3.40 -3.70 -23.40
CA ILE A 60 3.36 -2.28 -23.02
C ILE A 60 1.99 -1.92 -22.39
N ASN A 61 0.92 -2.64 -22.74
CA ASN A 61 -0.40 -2.41 -22.15
C ASN A 61 -0.64 -3.13 -20.81
N THR A 62 0.30 -3.91 -20.31
CA THR A 62 0.21 -4.57 -19.00
C THR A 62 1.00 -3.88 -17.89
N PHE A 63 1.39 -2.61 -18.04
CA PHE A 63 1.46 -1.77 -16.84
C PHE A 63 0.01 -1.60 -16.38
N ALA A 64 -0.44 -2.58 -15.59
CA ALA A 64 -1.67 -2.43 -14.86
C ALA A 64 -1.54 -1.10 -14.10
N ASN A 65 -2.27 -0.07 -14.51
CA ASN A 65 -2.65 0.96 -13.59
C ASN A 65 -3.17 0.19 -12.39
N ALA A 66 -2.52 0.32 -11.24
CA ALA A 66 -3.06 -0.24 -10.02
C ALA A 66 -4.51 0.25 -10.01
N ALA A 67 -5.46 -0.67 -10.11
CA ALA A 67 -6.85 -0.28 -10.16
C ALA A 67 -7.11 0.49 -8.88
N GLU A 68 -7.48 1.76 -9.02
CA GLU A 68 -7.85 2.63 -7.91
C GLU A 68 -9.36 2.73 -7.90
N LEU A 69 -9.94 2.75 -6.72
CA LEU A 69 -11.37 2.86 -6.53
C LEU A 69 -11.66 4.11 -5.71
N THR A 70 -12.48 5.02 -6.21
CA THR A 70 -12.93 6.14 -5.39
C THR A 70 -13.82 5.64 -4.24
N LEU A 71 -13.88 6.39 -3.15
CA LEU A 71 -14.72 6.02 -2.01
C LEU A 71 -16.20 5.91 -2.43
N ASN A 72 -16.68 6.78 -3.32
CA ASN A 72 -18.04 6.71 -3.87
C ASN A 72 -18.29 5.45 -4.70
N GLU A 73 -17.32 4.98 -5.46
CA GLU A 73 -17.45 3.70 -6.18
C GLU A 73 -17.45 2.54 -5.21
N TYR A 74 -16.61 2.59 -4.18
CA TYR A 74 -16.56 1.59 -3.13
C TYR A 74 -17.91 1.47 -2.39
N THR A 75 -18.56 2.59 -2.04
CA THR A 75 -19.88 2.57 -1.37
C THR A 75 -20.97 1.96 -2.23
N ARG A 76 -20.95 2.21 -3.54
CA ARG A 76 -21.92 1.65 -4.49
C ARG A 76 -21.71 0.14 -4.73
N LYS A 77 -20.46 -0.30 -4.71
CA LYS A 77 -20.08 -1.69 -4.93
C LYS A 77 -18.88 -2.03 -4.05
N PRO A 78 -19.09 -2.43 -2.80
CA PRO A 78 -18.00 -2.74 -1.88
C PRO A 78 -17.06 -3.81 -2.42
N TYR A 79 -15.77 -3.50 -2.39
CA TYR A 79 -14.71 -4.42 -2.78
C TYR A 79 -14.16 -5.10 -1.53
N GLY A 80 -14.74 -6.26 -1.18
CA GLY A 80 -14.33 -6.99 0.02
C GLY A 80 -14.89 -6.41 1.32
N ASN A 81 -14.44 -6.96 2.42
CA ASN A 81 -15.00 -6.70 3.75
C ASN A 81 -13.99 -6.08 4.75
N VAL A 82 -12.79 -5.74 4.30
CA VAL A 82 -11.77 -5.10 5.14
C VAL A 82 -11.23 -3.85 4.43
N ILE A 83 -11.14 -2.73 5.14
CA ILE A 83 -10.34 -1.57 4.74
C ILE A 83 -9.12 -1.51 5.65
N PHE A 84 -7.93 -1.64 5.07
CA PHE A 84 -6.69 -1.27 5.72
C PHE A 84 -6.47 0.22 5.55
N LEU A 85 -6.19 0.93 6.65
CA LEU A 85 -5.84 2.34 6.67
C LEU A 85 -4.44 2.49 7.26
N ARG A 86 -3.53 3.12 6.54
CA ARG A 86 -2.25 3.51 7.12
C ARG A 86 -2.47 4.65 8.10
N HIS A 87 -1.84 4.59 9.29
CA HIS A 87 -1.84 5.72 10.22
C HIS A 87 -1.47 7.03 9.50
N THR A 88 -2.04 8.13 9.95
CA THR A 88 -1.80 9.46 9.40
C THR A 88 -0.38 9.95 9.69
N LEU A 89 -0.03 11.15 9.25
CA LEU A 89 1.34 11.63 9.24
C LEU A 89 1.97 11.65 10.64
N ALA A 90 2.98 10.79 10.80
CA ALA A 90 3.87 10.75 11.95
C ALA A 90 5.30 10.99 11.45
N PRO A 91 5.90 12.16 11.62
CA PRO A 91 7.23 12.52 11.09
C PRO A 91 8.35 11.67 11.69
N GLY A 92 9.53 11.67 11.05
CA GLY A 92 10.71 10.91 11.51
C GLY A 92 10.84 9.52 10.91
N PHE A 93 10.29 9.29 9.69
CA PHE A 93 10.49 8.05 8.93
C PHE A 93 11.88 7.98 8.25
N ASP A 94 12.64 9.04 8.30
CA ASP A 94 14.03 9.12 7.87
C ASP A 94 14.94 8.21 8.73
N ALA A 95 16.21 8.16 8.47
CA ALA A 95 17.19 7.18 8.94
C ALA A 95 17.16 6.81 10.45
N LYS A 96 16.51 7.60 11.32
CA LYS A 96 16.45 7.36 12.77
C LYS A 96 15.31 6.42 13.21
N GLY A 97 14.20 6.33 12.47
CA GLY A 97 13.05 5.47 12.80
C GLY A 97 12.45 5.76 14.19
N GLU A 98 12.09 4.70 14.93
CA GLU A 98 11.60 4.85 16.31
C GLU A 98 12.75 5.18 17.27
N PRO A 99 12.49 5.88 18.40
CA PRO A 99 13.46 6.10 19.46
C PRO A 99 14.10 4.80 19.98
N GLU A 100 15.32 4.86 20.47
CA GLU A 100 16.06 3.68 20.94
C GLU A 100 15.39 2.96 22.12
N LYS A 101 14.79 3.76 23.04
CA LYS A 101 14.09 3.25 24.23
C LYS A 101 12.60 3.06 24.01
N PHE A 102 12.22 2.48 22.86
CA PHE A 102 10.84 2.22 22.54
C PHE A 102 10.13 1.36 23.58
N ASN A 103 8.96 1.81 24.03
CA ASN A 103 8.01 1.06 24.85
C ASN A 103 6.60 1.19 24.25
N ILE A 104 5.92 0.08 24.00
CA ILE A 104 4.59 0.07 23.40
C ILE A 104 3.53 0.75 24.26
N ASP A 105 3.70 0.70 25.58
CA ASP A 105 2.76 1.25 26.57
C ASP A 105 3.04 2.72 26.92
N ASP A 106 4.13 3.31 26.38
CA ASP A 106 4.53 4.68 26.64
C ASP A 106 4.67 5.47 25.33
N CYS A 107 3.67 6.28 25.02
CA CYS A 107 3.65 7.10 23.82
C CYS A 107 4.79 8.14 23.75
N SER A 108 5.34 8.58 24.88
CA SER A 108 6.46 9.52 24.90
C SER A 108 7.74 8.92 24.31
N THR A 109 7.83 7.59 24.27
CA THR A 109 8.95 6.84 23.70
C THR A 109 8.72 6.44 22.24
N GLN A 110 7.63 6.90 21.63
CA GLN A 110 7.25 6.54 20.28
C GLN A 110 7.24 7.74 19.35
N ARG A 111 7.30 7.48 18.07
CA ARG A 111 7.04 8.45 17.04
C ARG A 111 5.53 8.64 16.90
N ASN A 112 5.03 9.82 17.23
CA ASN A 112 3.61 10.14 17.28
C ASN A 112 3.16 11.00 16.09
N LEU A 113 1.86 11.21 15.96
CA LEU A 113 1.30 12.16 14.99
C LEU A 113 1.78 13.57 15.28
N ASN A 114 1.99 14.37 14.23
CA ASN A 114 2.10 15.82 14.35
C ASN A 114 0.73 16.48 14.12
N SER A 115 0.66 17.81 14.19
CA SER A 115 -0.58 18.55 13.94
C SER A 115 -1.20 18.23 12.59
N VAL A 116 -0.39 18.13 11.53
CA VAL A 116 -0.88 17.75 10.18
C VAL A 116 -1.48 16.34 10.18
N GLY A 117 -0.85 15.39 10.87
CA GLY A 117 -1.39 14.02 10.98
C GLY A 117 -2.69 13.96 11.79
N ILE A 118 -2.82 14.79 12.82
CA ILE A 118 -4.06 14.94 13.62
C ILE A 118 -5.18 15.48 12.72
N ASP A 119 -4.94 16.58 12.00
CA ASP A 119 -5.92 17.19 11.08
C ASP A 119 -6.30 16.20 9.97
N GLN A 120 -5.34 15.50 9.40
CA GLN A 120 -5.58 14.45 8.40
C GLN A 120 -6.50 13.33 8.94
N ALA A 121 -6.30 12.87 10.19
CA ALA A 121 -7.15 11.84 10.78
C ALA A 121 -8.57 12.33 11.00
N ILE A 122 -8.75 13.57 11.46
CA ILE A 122 -10.07 14.20 11.63
C ILE A 122 -10.79 14.32 10.30
N GLU A 123 -10.09 14.76 9.25
CA GLU A 123 -10.67 14.91 7.92
C GLU A 123 -11.08 13.57 7.32
N LEU A 124 -10.23 12.53 7.44
CA LEU A 124 -10.57 11.17 7.01
C LEU A 124 -11.82 10.65 7.74
N GLY A 125 -11.98 10.96 9.03
CA GLY A 125 -13.18 10.60 9.77
C GLY A 125 -14.44 11.24 9.20
N LYS A 126 -14.38 12.51 8.77
CA LYS A 126 -15.50 13.19 8.09
C LYS A 126 -15.81 12.54 6.73
N ILE A 127 -14.77 12.30 5.92
CA ILE A 127 -14.90 11.64 4.61
C ILE A 127 -15.62 10.29 4.73
N PHE A 128 -15.23 9.45 5.69
CA PHE A 128 -15.90 8.17 5.92
C PHE A 128 -17.34 8.34 6.41
N SER A 129 -17.60 9.31 7.30
CA SER A 129 -18.94 9.58 7.83
C SER A 129 -19.88 10.11 6.75
N GLU A 130 -19.41 11.02 5.89
CA GLU A 130 -20.17 11.58 4.77
C GLU A 130 -20.47 10.55 3.68
N SER A 131 -19.64 9.52 3.58
CA SER A 131 -19.84 8.39 2.65
C SER A 131 -20.79 7.33 3.19
N GLU A 132 -21.39 7.54 4.37
CA GLU A 132 -22.32 6.60 5.02
C GLU A 132 -21.74 5.19 5.25
N ILE A 133 -20.41 5.08 5.32
CA ILE A 133 -19.74 3.80 5.58
C ILE A 133 -19.83 3.47 7.07
N ILE A 134 -20.44 2.32 7.38
CA ILE A 134 -20.56 1.82 8.75
C ILE A 134 -19.58 0.64 8.93
N PHE A 135 -18.66 0.80 9.89
CA PHE A 135 -17.76 -0.28 10.27
C PHE A 135 -18.35 -1.09 11.43
N GLN A 136 -18.43 -2.40 11.27
CA GLN A 136 -18.85 -3.34 12.34
C GLN A 136 -17.84 -3.35 13.48
N LYS A 137 -16.56 -3.22 13.15
CA LYS A 137 -15.48 -3.15 14.14
C LYS A 137 -14.27 -2.43 13.57
N ILE A 138 -13.60 -1.67 14.45
CA ILE A 138 -12.39 -0.91 14.13
C ILE A 138 -11.26 -1.51 14.93
N TYR A 139 -10.31 -2.14 14.24
CA TYR A 139 -9.09 -2.65 14.82
C TYR A 139 -7.97 -1.64 14.62
N SER A 140 -7.04 -1.56 15.56
CA SER A 140 -5.86 -0.73 15.44
C SER A 140 -4.63 -1.46 15.94
N SER A 141 -3.50 -1.27 15.26
CA SER A 141 -2.21 -1.54 15.88
C SER A 141 -2.11 -0.86 17.24
N GLN A 142 -1.41 -1.49 18.18
CA GLN A 142 -1.18 -0.95 19.53
C GLN A 142 -0.24 0.25 19.57
N TRP A 143 0.44 0.56 18.47
CA TRP A 143 1.31 1.73 18.36
C TRP A 143 0.51 3.01 18.48
N CYS A 144 1.02 3.98 19.26
CA CYS A 144 0.28 5.19 19.63
C CYS A 144 -0.24 5.96 18.42
N ARG A 145 0.55 6.15 17.36
CA ARG A 145 0.10 6.81 16.13
C ARG A 145 -1.08 6.11 15.43
N CYS A 146 -1.16 4.79 15.52
CA CYS A 146 -2.28 4.05 14.94
C CYS A 146 -3.53 4.18 15.83
N LEU A 147 -3.37 4.03 17.15
CA LEU A 147 -4.47 4.20 18.11
C LEU A 147 -5.03 5.63 18.06
N GLU A 148 -4.15 6.64 17.97
CA GLU A 148 -4.54 8.03 17.87
C GLU A 148 -5.26 8.30 16.55
N THR A 149 -4.71 7.85 15.41
CA THR A 149 -5.41 7.93 14.11
C THR A 149 -6.81 7.32 14.23
N ALA A 150 -6.92 6.07 14.69
CA ALA A 150 -8.22 5.37 14.79
C ALA A 150 -9.23 6.07 15.69
N LYS A 151 -8.78 6.68 16.81
CA LYS A 151 -9.64 7.44 17.74
C LYS A 151 -10.12 8.76 17.10
N LEU A 152 -9.23 9.46 16.40
CA LEU A 152 -9.53 10.75 15.75
C LEU A 152 -10.50 10.64 14.58
N LEU A 153 -10.60 9.45 13.93
CA LEU A 153 -11.63 9.18 12.93
C LEU A 153 -13.06 9.31 13.50
N LYS A 154 -13.27 9.07 14.80
CA LYS A 154 -14.59 9.10 15.48
C LYS A 154 -15.67 8.19 14.85
N LEU A 155 -15.26 7.09 14.25
CA LEU A 155 -16.15 6.14 13.54
C LEU A 155 -16.68 5.01 14.43
N GLY A 156 -16.30 4.95 15.70
CA GLY A 156 -16.75 3.96 16.66
C GLY A 156 -15.67 3.52 17.65
N ARG A 157 -15.96 2.45 18.40
CA ARG A 157 -15.02 1.90 19.39
C ARG A 157 -13.82 1.25 18.71
N VAL A 158 -12.61 1.62 19.16
CA VAL A 158 -11.33 1.08 18.68
C VAL A 158 -10.89 -0.10 19.53
N PHE A 159 -10.50 -1.20 18.89
CA PHE A 159 -9.99 -2.41 19.51
C PHE A 159 -8.50 -2.58 19.15
N PRO A 160 -7.58 -2.47 20.13
CA PRO A 160 -6.16 -2.76 19.89
C PRO A 160 -5.97 -4.21 19.42
N GLU A 161 -5.15 -4.41 18.38
CA GLU A 161 -4.90 -5.71 17.77
C GLU A 161 -3.40 -5.89 17.49
N ILE A 162 -2.80 -6.86 18.19
CA ILE A 162 -1.35 -7.08 18.14
C ILE A 162 -0.85 -7.52 16.76
N SER A 163 -1.69 -8.23 16.00
CA SER A 163 -1.34 -8.69 14.64
C SER A 163 -1.15 -7.56 13.64
N LEU A 164 -1.66 -6.36 13.96
CA LEU A 164 -1.49 -5.14 13.18
C LEU A 164 -0.22 -4.34 13.54
N ASN A 165 0.55 -4.78 14.54
CA ASN A 165 1.75 -4.09 14.98
C ASN A 165 2.85 -4.14 13.91
N SER A 166 3.67 -3.07 13.87
CA SER A 166 4.81 -3.01 12.97
C SER A 166 5.90 -4.01 13.38
N GLY A 167 6.44 -4.74 12.41
CA GLY A 167 7.64 -5.54 12.58
C GLY A 167 8.96 -4.75 12.56
N PHE A 168 8.86 -3.41 12.67
CA PHE A 168 10.03 -2.52 12.60
C PHE A 168 11.04 -2.81 13.73
N ARG A 169 12.33 -2.88 13.38
CA ARG A 169 13.45 -3.22 14.28
C ARG A 169 13.31 -4.57 15.01
N GLY A 170 12.46 -5.48 14.53
CA GLY A 170 12.29 -6.80 15.15
C GLY A 170 11.61 -6.80 16.52
N ILE A 171 11.00 -5.65 16.94
CA ILE A 171 10.21 -5.54 18.18
C ILE A 171 9.08 -6.57 18.16
N TYR A 172 8.46 -6.75 17.01
CA TYR A 172 7.54 -7.85 16.73
C TYR A 172 8.08 -8.67 15.55
N LYS A 173 8.13 -9.99 15.69
CA LYS A 173 8.51 -10.86 14.58
C LYS A 173 7.45 -10.76 13.50
N LYS A 174 7.82 -10.18 12.36
CA LYS A 174 6.92 -9.88 11.24
C LYS A 174 6.13 -11.12 10.79
N GLU A 175 6.79 -12.26 10.71
CA GLU A 175 6.20 -13.52 10.26
C GLU A 175 5.09 -13.97 11.22
N ILE A 176 5.30 -13.88 12.54
CA ILE A 176 4.31 -14.23 13.56
C ILE A 176 3.13 -13.26 13.53
N SER A 177 3.38 -11.96 13.35
CA SER A 177 2.31 -10.96 13.25
C SER A 177 1.45 -11.20 12.00
N LEU A 178 2.07 -11.48 10.86
CA LEU A 178 1.36 -11.77 9.62
C LEU A 178 0.57 -13.09 9.68
N GLU A 179 1.09 -14.12 10.36
CA GLU A 179 0.35 -15.36 10.60
C GLU A 179 -0.91 -15.11 11.44
N LYS A 180 -0.78 -14.36 12.54
CA LYS A 180 -1.94 -13.98 13.37
C LYS A 180 -2.93 -13.14 12.60
N LEU A 181 -2.47 -12.18 11.80
CA LEU A 181 -3.33 -11.35 10.96
C LEU A 181 -4.05 -12.19 9.91
N SER A 182 -3.37 -13.16 9.29
CA SER A 182 -4.02 -14.10 8.35
C SER A 182 -5.15 -14.88 9.01
N LYS A 183 -4.95 -15.36 10.25
CA LYS A 183 -6.00 -16.05 11.02
C LYS A 183 -7.19 -15.12 11.29
N LEU A 184 -6.93 -13.88 11.72
CA LEU A 184 -7.99 -12.88 11.94
C LEU A 184 -8.76 -12.61 10.62
N LEU A 185 -8.07 -12.42 9.50
CA LEU A 185 -8.71 -12.22 8.20
C LEU A 185 -9.54 -13.43 7.77
N ASP A 186 -9.08 -14.65 8.06
CA ASP A 186 -9.84 -15.89 7.80
C ASP A 186 -11.10 -16.01 8.67
N GLU A 187 -11.07 -15.49 9.90
CA GLU A 187 -12.27 -15.39 10.74
C GLU A 187 -13.27 -14.36 10.19
N LEU A 188 -12.77 -13.24 9.68
CA LEU A 188 -13.61 -12.17 9.12
C LEU A 188 -14.30 -12.56 7.81
N LYS A 189 -13.79 -13.53 7.05
CA LYS A 189 -14.50 -14.10 5.88
C LYS A 189 -15.91 -14.56 6.18
N LYS A 190 -16.14 -15.02 7.41
CA LYS A 190 -17.41 -15.63 7.86
C LYS A 190 -18.33 -14.60 8.51
N LYS A 191 -17.92 -13.32 8.55
CA LYS A 191 -18.68 -12.27 9.23
C LYS A 191 -19.21 -11.27 8.20
N ASP A 192 -20.44 -10.88 8.38
CA ASP A 192 -21.05 -9.81 7.61
C ASP A 192 -20.51 -8.44 8.06
N GLY A 193 -20.55 -7.49 7.15
CA GLY A 193 -20.18 -6.10 7.38
C GLY A 193 -18.74 -5.79 7.04
N LEU A 194 -18.37 -4.55 7.29
CA LEU A 194 -17.09 -3.96 6.93
C LEU A 194 -16.23 -3.75 8.19
N PHE A 195 -14.94 -4.03 8.08
CA PHE A 195 -13.95 -3.92 9.15
C PHE A 195 -12.89 -2.90 8.76
N LEU A 196 -12.57 -1.98 9.68
CA LEU A 196 -11.45 -1.05 9.51
C LEU A 196 -10.24 -1.56 10.30
N MET A 197 -9.06 -1.56 9.66
CA MET A 197 -7.79 -1.96 10.27
C MET A 197 -6.76 -0.84 10.13
N VAL A 198 -6.56 -0.05 11.19
CA VAL A 198 -5.56 1.01 11.22
C VAL A 198 -4.19 0.43 11.58
N THR A 199 -3.23 0.53 10.65
CA THR A 199 -1.93 -0.13 10.77
C THR A 199 -0.82 0.64 10.04
N HIS A 200 0.24 -0.03 9.65
CA HIS A 200 1.47 0.50 9.09
C HIS A 200 1.63 0.11 7.63
N TYR A 201 2.33 0.94 6.84
CA TYR A 201 2.57 0.66 5.43
C TYR A 201 3.18 -0.73 5.19
N GLY A 202 4.11 -1.15 6.07
CA GLY A 202 4.78 -2.45 5.93
C GLY A 202 3.86 -3.64 6.16
N THR A 203 2.84 -3.51 7.02
CA THR A 203 1.80 -4.52 7.25
C THR A 203 0.84 -4.54 6.06
N ILE A 204 0.39 -3.37 5.59
CA ILE A 204 -0.49 -3.25 4.42
C ILE A 204 0.17 -3.85 3.20
N SER A 205 1.39 -3.42 2.86
CA SER A 205 2.10 -3.92 1.68
C SER A 205 2.41 -5.42 1.75
N ALA A 206 2.64 -5.97 2.95
CA ALA A 206 2.89 -7.41 3.11
C ALA A 206 1.63 -8.26 2.86
N VAL A 207 0.43 -7.75 3.19
CA VAL A 207 -0.84 -8.45 3.00
C VAL A 207 -1.42 -8.23 1.61
N THR A 208 -1.32 -7.00 1.10
CA THR A 208 -2.05 -6.54 -0.08
C THR A 208 -1.18 -6.39 -1.33
N GLY A 209 0.14 -6.33 -1.18
CA GLY A 209 1.06 -5.95 -2.25
C GLY A 209 1.05 -4.46 -2.60
N ILE A 210 0.15 -3.65 -2.00
CA ILE A 210 -0.03 -2.23 -2.30
C ILE A 210 0.69 -1.38 -1.24
N VAL A 211 1.35 -0.33 -1.69
CA VAL A 211 2.01 0.67 -0.83
C VAL A 211 1.20 1.97 -0.90
N VAL A 212 0.79 2.46 0.26
CA VAL A 212 0.02 3.71 0.38
C VAL A 212 0.75 4.73 1.24
N ASP A 213 0.47 6.00 0.98
CA ASP A 213 0.96 7.12 1.79
C ASP A 213 0.27 7.19 3.16
N SER A 214 0.72 8.08 4.06
CA SER A 214 0.08 8.31 5.37
C SER A 214 -1.39 8.70 5.18
N GLY A 215 -2.31 8.00 5.85
CA GLY A 215 -3.74 8.16 5.68
C GLY A 215 -4.31 7.48 4.42
N GLY A 216 -3.49 6.80 3.63
CA GLY A 216 -3.96 6.04 2.47
C GLY A 216 -4.64 4.73 2.87
N ALA A 217 -5.57 4.27 2.04
CA ALA A 217 -6.42 3.13 2.30
C ALA A 217 -6.37 2.07 1.20
N VAL A 218 -6.52 0.80 1.59
CA VAL A 218 -6.62 -0.35 0.69
C VAL A 218 -7.83 -1.19 1.09
N ALA A 219 -8.75 -1.39 0.16
CA ALA A 219 -9.82 -2.37 0.32
C ALA A 219 -9.27 -3.79 0.05
N TYR A 220 -9.58 -4.71 0.94
CA TYR A 220 -9.13 -6.09 0.88
C TYR A 220 -10.33 -7.04 0.94
N ASN A 221 -10.38 -7.96 0.00
CA ASN A 221 -11.37 -9.02 -0.01
C ASN A 221 -10.78 -10.27 0.66
N ALA A 222 -11.21 -10.56 1.88
CA ALA A 222 -10.71 -11.69 2.64
C ALA A 222 -11.00 -13.04 1.97
N ASN A 223 -12.06 -13.16 1.15
CA ASN A 223 -12.40 -14.39 0.45
C ASN A 223 -11.48 -14.67 -0.73
N THR A 224 -11.27 -13.69 -1.60
CA THR A 224 -10.46 -13.82 -2.82
C THR A 224 -8.99 -13.49 -2.59
N LYS A 225 -8.65 -12.89 -1.45
CA LYS A 225 -7.32 -12.34 -1.12
C LYS A 225 -6.83 -11.28 -2.10
N SER A 226 -7.74 -10.61 -2.79
CA SER A 226 -7.45 -9.53 -3.71
C SER A 226 -7.55 -8.17 -3.03
N SER A 227 -6.90 -7.17 -3.58
CA SER A 227 -6.76 -5.83 -2.99
C SER A 227 -6.91 -4.75 -4.06
N ILE A 228 -7.40 -3.59 -3.66
CA ILE A 228 -7.49 -2.39 -4.49
C ILE A 228 -7.25 -1.16 -3.63
N GLU A 229 -6.51 -0.17 -4.13
CA GLU A 229 -6.36 1.11 -3.44
C GLU A 229 -7.67 1.90 -3.45
N VAL A 230 -8.01 2.52 -2.32
CA VAL A 230 -9.19 3.37 -2.17
C VAL A 230 -8.76 4.82 -2.05
N LEU A 231 -9.18 5.63 -3.00
CA LEU A 231 -8.95 7.07 -2.98
C LEU A 231 -9.94 7.75 -2.04
N LEU A 232 -9.43 8.25 -0.92
CA LEU A 232 -10.18 8.99 0.10
C LEU A 232 -10.15 10.50 -0.24
N LYS A 233 -10.99 10.89 -1.19
CA LYS A 233 -11.13 12.29 -1.65
C LYS A 233 -12.59 12.61 -1.84
#